data_841f616ac83bf88dea5a825813d12554
#
_entry.id   841f616ac83bf88dea5a825813d12554
#
_cell.length_a   1.000
_cell.length_b   1.000
_cell.length_c   1.000
_cell.angle_alpha   90.00
_cell.angle_beta   90.00
_cell.angle_gamma   90.00
#
_symmetry.space_group_name_H-M   'P 1'
#
loop_
_entity.id
_entity.type
_entity.pdbx_description
1 polymer ?
#
loop_
_entity_poly.entity_id
_entity_poly.type
_entity_poly.pdbx_seq_one_letter_code
_entity_poly.pdbx_strand_id
1 'polypeptide(L)'
;MDVKKLVSQMTLEEKAGLCSGKTMWHTKSVERLGIPSIMVSDGPHGLRKQDLTKTEHPDHDDSIIAVCFPTAAGLASSFDRDLIYRMGEALGEE
;
A
#
# COMPACT_ATOMS: atom_id res chain seq x y z
N MET A 1 -12.74 7.06 14.44
CA MET A 1 -13.52 5.97 13.75
C MET A 1 -13.44 4.72 14.61
N ASP A 2 -14.55 4.10 14.97
CA ASP A 2 -14.55 2.84 15.73
C ASP A 2 -14.50 1.64 14.76
N VAL A 3 -13.31 1.10 14.59
CA VAL A 3 -13.04 -0.02 13.67
C VAL A 3 -13.82 -1.28 14.05
N LYS A 4 -13.95 -1.59 15.36
CA LYS A 4 -14.69 -2.78 15.83
C LYS A 4 -16.15 -2.70 15.46
N LYS A 5 -16.77 -1.54 15.67
CA LYS A 5 -18.16 -1.28 15.27
C LYS A 5 -18.34 -1.41 13.76
N LEU A 6 -17.40 -0.84 12.98
CA LEU A 6 -17.44 -0.90 11.54
C LEU A 6 -17.37 -2.36 11.03
N VAL A 7 -16.41 -3.14 11.54
CA VAL A 7 -16.25 -4.55 11.19
C VAL A 7 -17.47 -5.38 11.58
N SER A 8 -18.14 -5.07 12.71
CA SER A 8 -19.35 -5.79 13.12
C SER A 8 -20.56 -5.59 12.19
N GLN A 9 -20.56 -4.48 11.42
CA GLN A 9 -21.61 -4.16 10.45
C GLN A 9 -21.36 -4.77 9.06
N MET A 10 -20.17 -5.30 8.82
CA MET A 10 -19.80 -5.88 7.52
C MET A 10 -20.34 -7.30 7.38
N THR A 11 -20.78 -7.63 6.16
CA THR A 11 -21.07 -9.02 5.78
C THR A 11 -19.79 -9.84 5.64
N LEU A 12 -19.91 -11.15 5.55
CA LEU A 12 -18.77 -12.04 5.33
C LEU A 12 -18.12 -11.76 3.97
N GLU A 13 -18.93 -11.54 2.94
CA GLU A 13 -18.46 -11.22 1.58
C GLU A 13 -17.67 -9.91 1.54
N GLU A 14 -18.15 -8.89 2.27
CA GLU A 14 -17.44 -7.61 2.37
C GLU A 14 -16.10 -7.76 3.08
N LYS A 15 -16.05 -8.52 4.18
CA LYS A 15 -14.81 -8.83 4.89
C LYS A 15 -13.83 -9.58 3.98
N ALA A 16 -14.30 -10.64 3.31
CA ALA A 16 -13.50 -11.39 2.36
C ALA A 16 -13.04 -10.50 1.18
N GLY A 17 -13.92 -9.60 0.72
CA GLY A 17 -13.62 -8.63 -0.32
C GLY A 17 -12.48 -7.67 0.04
N LEU A 18 -12.39 -7.21 1.29
CA LEU A 18 -11.28 -6.38 1.76
C LEU A 18 -9.95 -7.14 1.88
N CYS A 19 -9.99 -8.47 2.05
CA CYS A 19 -8.79 -9.31 2.04
C CYS A 19 -8.29 -9.63 0.62
N SER A 20 -9.09 -9.36 -0.41
CA SER A 20 -8.71 -9.50 -1.82
C SER A 20 -8.73 -8.14 -2.50
N GLY A 21 -7.83 -7.88 -3.45
CA GLY A 21 -7.82 -6.62 -4.17
C GLY A 21 -9.05 -6.44 -5.09
N LYS A 22 -9.35 -5.19 -5.46
CA LYS A 22 -10.19 -4.83 -6.59
C LYS A 22 -9.40 -4.91 -7.89
N THR A 23 -8.17 -4.44 -7.83
CA THR A 23 -7.15 -4.55 -8.87
C THR A 23 -5.84 -4.98 -8.21
N MET A 24 -4.75 -5.06 -8.97
CA MET A 24 -3.41 -5.33 -8.43
C MET A 24 -3.01 -4.30 -7.34
N TRP A 25 -3.45 -3.06 -7.48
CA TRP A 25 -3.00 -1.94 -6.64
C TRP A 25 -4.10 -1.26 -5.83
N HIS A 26 -5.35 -1.75 -5.89
CA HIS A 26 -6.46 -1.11 -5.19
C HIS A 26 -7.22 -2.12 -4.34
N THR A 27 -7.60 -1.70 -3.13
CA THR A 27 -8.53 -2.44 -2.29
C THR A 27 -9.96 -2.32 -2.83
N LYS A 28 -10.83 -3.25 -2.44
CA LYS A 28 -12.27 -3.06 -2.66
C LYS A 28 -12.83 -2.00 -1.72
N SER A 29 -13.84 -1.26 -2.17
CA SER A 29 -14.63 -0.36 -1.33
C SER A 29 -15.79 -1.12 -0.67
N VAL A 30 -16.31 -0.57 0.44
CA VAL A 30 -17.60 -0.94 1.02
C VAL A 30 -18.40 0.36 1.19
N GLU A 31 -18.99 0.81 0.10
CA GLU A 31 -19.59 2.15 -0.02
C GLU A 31 -20.69 2.41 1.00
N ARG A 32 -21.54 1.41 1.29
CA ARG A 32 -22.61 1.54 2.29
C ARG A 32 -22.09 1.81 3.72
N LEU A 33 -20.83 1.52 4.00
CA LEU A 33 -20.16 1.77 5.28
C LEU A 33 -19.15 2.92 5.18
N GLY A 34 -19.07 3.60 4.05
CA GLY A 34 -18.14 4.69 3.81
C GLY A 34 -16.67 4.26 3.77
N ILE A 35 -16.38 2.99 3.46
CA ILE A 35 -15.02 2.49 3.28
C ILE A 35 -14.60 2.68 1.83
N PRO A 36 -13.65 3.60 1.54
CA PRO A 36 -13.21 3.84 0.17
C PRO A 36 -12.30 2.72 -0.33
N SER A 37 -12.18 2.62 -1.66
CA SER A 37 -11.06 1.92 -2.28
C SER A 37 -9.81 2.79 -2.09
N ILE A 38 -8.74 2.20 -1.59
CA ILE A 38 -7.45 2.86 -1.44
C ILE A 38 -6.42 2.19 -2.35
N MET A 39 -5.50 2.98 -2.87
CA MET A 39 -4.36 2.47 -3.60
C MET A 39 -3.28 2.05 -2.61
N VAL A 40 -2.66 0.91 -2.87
CA VAL A 40 -1.50 0.40 -2.15
C VAL A 40 -0.34 0.25 -3.14
N SER A 41 0.87 0.35 -2.65
CA SER A 41 2.08 0.16 -3.47
C SER A 41 3.08 -0.71 -2.71
N ASP A 42 3.99 -1.29 -3.44
CA ASP A 42 5.15 -1.99 -2.89
C ASP A 42 6.45 -1.41 -3.45
N GLY A 43 7.55 -2.01 -3.08
CA GLY A 43 8.85 -1.72 -3.64
C GLY A 43 9.97 -2.32 -2.79
N PRO A 44 11.08 -2.75 -3.41
CA PRO A 44 12.16 -3.40 -2.67
C PRO A 44 12.98 -2.42 -1.81
N HIS A 45 13.13 -1.16 -2.26
CA HIS A 45 13.93 -0.13 -1.62
C HIS A 45 13.28 1.24 -1.76
N GLY A 46 12.03 1.36 -1.34
CA GLY A 46 11.16 2.50 -1.56
C GLY A 46 9.94 2.09 -2.35
N LEU A 47 9.13 3.06 -2.78
CA LEU A 47 7.91 2.80 -3.52
C LEU A 47 8.21 2.48 -4.99
N ARG A 48 7.53 1.48 -5.53
CA ARG A 48 7.53 1.16 -6.95
C ARG A 48 6.09 1.19 -7.46
N LYS A 49 5.70 2.31 -8.01
CA LYS A 49 4.39 2.49 -8.63
C LYS A 49 4.51 2.41 -10.14
N GLN A 50 3.76 1.53 -10.77
CA GLN A 50 3.70 1.43 -12.21
C GLN A 50 2.88 2.56 -12.81
N ASP A 51 3.39 3.17 -13.89
CA ASP A 51 2.65 4.14 -14.69
C ASP A 51 1.77 3.39 -15.70
N LEU A 52 0.54 3.12 -15.32
CA LEU A 52 -0.43 2.39 -16.14
C LEU A 52 -0.89 3.18 -17.38
N THR A 53 -0.42 4.41 -17.57
CA THR A 53 -0.78 5.22 -18.74
C THR A 53 0.14 5.00 -19.92
N LYS A 54 1.28 4.32 -19.73
CA LYS A 54 2.34 4.27 -20.74
C LYS A 54 2.29 3.06 -21.66
N THR A 55 1.77 1.91 -21.25
CA THR A 55 1.78 0.70 -22.07
C THR A 55 0.59 -0.22 -21.85
N GLU A 56 0.21 -0.95 -22.93
CA GLU A 56 -0.73 -2.08 -22.84
C GLU A 56 -0.12 -3.28 -22.09
N HIS A 57 1.22 -3.32 -21.98
CA HIS A 57 1.99 -4.31 -21.24
C HIS A 57 3.03 -3.58 -20.37
N PRO A 58 2.69 -3.20 -19.13
CA PRO A 58 3.62 -2.51 -18.26
C PRO A 58 4.81 -3.42 -17.91
N ASP A 59 5.95 -3.12 -18.48
CA ASP A 59 7.22 -3.71 -18.08
C ASP A 59 7.72 -3.10 -16.76
N HIS A 60 8.69 -3.74 -16.13
CA HIS A 60 9.29 -3.27 -14.88
C HIS A 60 9.92 -1.87 -15.00
N ASP A 61 10.21 -1.42 -16.21
CA ASP A 61 10.83 -0.12 -16.49
C ASP A 61 9.83 1.04 -16.57
N ASP A 62 8.52 0.77 -16.59
CA ASP A 62 7.46 1.79 -16.61
C ASP A 62 7.05 2.27 -15.20
N SER A 63 8.00 2.36 -14.30
CA SER A 63 7.77 2.86 -12.96
C SER A 63 7.81 4.39 -12.91
N ILE A 64 6.95 4.97 -12.07
CA ILE A 64 7.03 6.39 -11.72
C ILE A 64 8.35 6.60 -10.96
N ILE A 65 9.00 7.74 -11.22
CA ILE A 65 10.20 8.13 -10.47
C ILE A 65 9.84 8.26 -8.99
N ALA A 66 10.59 7.57 -8.15
CA ALA A 66 10.40 7.55 -6.71
C ALA A 66 11.77 7.61 -6.00
N VAL A 67 11.75 7.90 -4.70
CA VAL A 67 12.97 7.94 -3.89
C VAL A 67 13.50 6.53 -3.66
N CYS A 68 14.80 6.33 -3.89
CA CYS A 68 15.48 5.09 -3.53
C CYS A 68 15.90 5.16 -2.06
N PHE A 69 15.24 4.37 -1.22
CA PHE A 69 15.58 4.23 0.20
C PHE A 69 16.67 3.18 0.41
N PRO A 70 17.34 3.18 1.57
CA PRO A 70 18.27 2.11 1.93
C PRO A 70 17.60 0.73 1.91
N THR A 71 18.39 -0.32 1.66
CA THR A 71 17.87 -1.69 1.65
C THR A 71 17.26 -2.07 3.00
N ALA A 72 16.27 -2.94 3.02
CA ALA A 72 15.67 -3.47 4.25
C ALA A 72 16.73 -4.13 5.15
N ALA A 73 17.67 -4.86 4.56
CA ALA A 73 18.80 -5.47 5.31
C ALA A 73 19.70 -4.41 5.95
N GLY A 74 20.01 -3.32 5.22
CA GLY A 74 20.82 -2.21 5.75
C GLY A 74 20.10 -1.50 6.90
N LEU A 75 18.82 -1.22 6.74
CA LEU A 75 17.99 -0.61 7.79
C LEU A 75 17.88 -1.50 9.02
N ALA A 76 17.62 -2.80 8.84
CA ALA A 76 17.55 -3.75 9.94
C ALA A 76 18.89 -3.87 10.71
N SER A 77 20.01 -3.74 10.01
CA SER A 77 21.36 -3.78 10.61
C SER A 77 21.67 -2.57 11.50
N SER A 78 20.87 -1.51 11.41
CA SER A 78 21.00 -0.36 12.31
C SER A 78 20.58 -0.67 13.74
N PHE A 79 19.66 -1.64 13.93
CA PHE A 79 18.98 -1.92 15.21
C PHE A 79 18.31 -0.68 15.84
N ASP A 80 18.03 0.35 15.04
CA ASP A 80 17.46 1.62 15.47
C ASP A 80 15.98 1.68 15.08
N ARG A 81 15.11 1.48 16.08
CA ARG A 81 13.66 1.48 15.88
C ARG A 81 13.12 2.86 15.52
N ASP A 82 13.71 3.91 16.05
CA ASP A 82 13.27 5.29 15.78
C ASP A 82 13.62 5.69 14.35
N LEU A 83 14.76 5.24 13.84
CA LEU A 83 15.12 5.38 12.45
C LEU A 83 14.11 4.67 11.54
N ILE A 84 13.76 3.42 11.86
CA ILE A 84 12.79 2.63 11.06
C ILE A 84 11.41 3.28 11.10
N TYR A 85 10.98 3.82 12.24
CA TYR A 85 9.72 4.53 12.35
C TYR A 85 9.69 5.77 11.43
N ARG A 86 10.71 6.63 11.50
CA ARG A 86 10.83 7.81 10.62
C ARG A 86 10.90 7.44 9.14
N MET A 87 11.52 6.32 8.84
CA MET A 87 11.54 5.78 7.49
C MET A 87 10.15 5.41 7.00
N GLY A 88 9.33 4.79 7.86
CA GLY A 88 7.93 4.49 7.55
C GLY A 88 7.08 5.73 7.35
N GLU A 89 7.32 6.80 8.12
CA GLU A 89 6.67 8.10 7.92
C GLU A 89 7.02 8.69 6.55
N ALA A 90 8.32 8.70 6.19
CA ALA A 90 8.77 9.23 4.90
C ALA A 90 8.18 8.45 3.71
N LEU A 91 8.08 7.12 3.82
CA LEU A 91 7.41 6.29 2.81
C LEU A 91 5.90 6.57 2.70
N GLY A 92 5.27 6.93 3.81
CA GLY A 92 3.85 7.27 3.85
C GLY A 92 3.55 8.67 3.30
N GLU A 93 4.53 9.56 3.29
CA GLU A 93 4.42 10.92 2.71
C GLU A 93 4.65 10.92 1.19
N GLU A 94 5.43 10.00 0.64
CA GLU A 94 5.70 9.87 -0.80
C GLU A 94 4.48 9.33 -1.57
#